data_0dc7f224c447bfe90b20f0a982c26ce7
#
_entry.id   0dc7f224c447bfe90b20f0a982c26ce7
#
_cell.length_a   1.000
_cell.length_b   1.000
_cell.length_c   1.000
_cell.angle_alpha   90.00
_cell.angle_beta   90.00
_cell.angle_gamma   90.00
#
_symmetry.space_group_name_H-M   'P 1'
#
loop_
_entity.id
_entity.type
_entity.pdbx_description
1 polymer ?
#
loop_
_entity_poly.entity_id
_entity_poly.type
_entity_poly.pdbx_seq_one_letter_code
_entity_poly.pdbx_strand_id
1 'polypeptide(L)'
;MRPLKIGITCYPSVGGSGIIATELGKLLAEKGHQVHFITSSIPFRLNTYHPNIHFHEVEVNQYAVFKYPPYDLTLASKIAEVAARENLDIIHAHYALPHAVCAYLAKQMLKRDIGIVTTLHGTDITVLGYDPSLKDLIRFAIEASDRVTAVSTALAGETYDLIKPDKKIETIYNFIDERVYLKKNTESIKEKHGILPDEKVVIHVSNFRKVKRVKDVIRVFRNIAANTKAKLLLVGDGPEKCVAWQLVEKYGLQDQVLLLGNQDRVEELYSISDLKLLLSEKESFGLVLLEAMACGVPCIGTNIGGIPEVIKDQVSGFLVEVGDIQAASEKALAVLEDKQLSKRLTDHALKMVETAFSSQRIVSQYERIYDELAGPE
;
A
#
# COMPACT_ATOMS: atom_id res chain seq x y z
N MET A 1 16.76 -4.02 -22.40
CA MET A 1 16.49 -2.62 -21.96
C MET A 1 17.79 -2.04 -21.42
N ARG A 2 18.17 -0.82 -21.80
CA ARG A 2 19.32 -0.14 -21.20
C ARG A 2 19.07 0.22 -19.75
N PRO A 3 20.10 0.31 -18.89
CA PRO A 3 19.95 0.88 -17.56
C PRO A 3 19.47 2.34 -17.65
N LEU A 4 18.40 2.66 -16.91
CA LEU A 4 17.84 4.02 -16.84
C LEU A 4 18.18 4.65 -15.49
N LYS A 5 18.17 5.98 -15.44
CA LYS A 5 18.27 6.78 -14.22
C LYS A 5 16.89 7.32 -13.86
N ILE A 6 16.34 6.84 -12.77
CA ILE A 6 14.94 7.04 -12.40
C ILE A 6 14.87 7.81 -11.08
N GLY A 7 14.29 8.99 -11.10
CA GLY A 7 13.95 9.75 -9.91
C GLY A 7 12.60 9.30 -9.37
N ILE A 8 12.53 8.83 -8.13
CA ILE A 8 11.27 8.47 -7.45
C ILE A 8 10.99 9.50 -6.35
N THR A 9 9.79 10.09 -6.39
CA THR A 9 9.31 10.97 -5.32
C THR A 9 8.02 10.43 -4.73
N CYS A 10 7.96 10.33 -3.41
CA CYS A 10 6.84 9.76 -2.66
C CYS A 10 6.81 10.28 -1.23
N TYR A 11 5.71 10.01 -0.50
CA TYR A 11 5.72 10.16 0.95
C TYR A 11 6.57 9.06 1.59
N PRO A 12 7.57 9.38 2.43
CA PRO A 12 8.46 8.40 3.07
C PRO A 12 7.80 7.68 4.27
N SER A 13 6.46 7.67 4.33
CA SER A 13 5.68 7.18 5.46
C SER A 13 5.40 5.67 5.42
N VAL A 14 4.97 5.11 6.57
CA VAL A 14 4.54 3.70 6.74
C VAL A 14 3.20 3.41 6.03
N GLY A 15 2.87 4.13 4.96
CA GLY A 15 1.67 3.92 4.16
C GLY A 15 1.91 3.02 2.95
N GLY A 16 0.86 2.39 2.43
CA GLY A 16 0.95 1.49 1.27
C GLY A 16 1.64 2.11 0.06
N SER A 17 1.42 3.39 -0.21
CA SER A 17 2.07 4.11 -1.32
C SER A 17 3.58 4.27 -1.16
N GLY A 18 4.04 4.63 0.06
CA GLY A 18 5.48 4.73 0.35
C GLY A 18 6.16 3.36 0.29
N ILE A 19 5.50 2.32 0.77
CA ILE A 19 5.99 0.94 0.67
C ILE A 19 6.14 0.54 -0.80
N ILE A 20 5.12 0.74 -1.63
CA ILE A 20 5.15 0.37 -3.05
C ILE A 20 6.22 1.16 -3.81
N ALA A 21 6.35 2.47 -3.58
CA ALA A 21 7.40 3.28 -4.19
C ALA A 21 8.80 2.76 -3.84
N THR A 22 9.01 2.39 -2.57
CA THR A 22 10.29 1.87 -2.09
C THR A 22 10.61 0.50 -2.66
N GLU A 23 9.65 -0.44 -2.62
CA GLU A 23 9.87 -1.79 -3.16
C GLU A 23 10.05 -1.76 -4.69
N LEU A 24 9.31 -0.91 -5.41
CA LEU A 24 9.53 -0.71 -6.84
C LEU A 24 10.96 -0.22 -7.12
N GLY A 25 11.42 0.79 -6.39
CA GLY A 25 12.77 1.33 -6.57
C GLY A 25 13.86 0.30 -6.26
N LYS A 26 13.69 -0.52 -5.21
CA LYS A 26 14.64 -1.60 -4.88
C LYS A 26 14.74 -2.63 -6.01
N LEU A 27 13.59 -3.10 -6.51
CA LEU A 27 13.56 -4.10 -7.59
C LEU A 27 14.09 -3.55 -8.92
N LEU A 28 13.86 -2.28 -9.23
CA LEU A 28 14.46 -1.61 -10.38
C LEU A 28 15.98 -1.50 -10.24
N ALA A 29 16.48 -1.19 -9.04
CA ALA A 29 17.92 -1.13 -8.78
C ALA A 29 18.60 -2.51 -8.91
N GLU A 30 17.94 -3.58 -8.45
CA GLU A 30 18.40 -4.97 -8.63
C GLU A 30 18.48 -5.37 -10.12
N LYS A 31 17.64 -4.79 -10.97
CA LYS A 31 17.66 -4.97 -12.43
C LYS A 31 18.71 -4.11 -13.14
N GLY A 32 19.46 -3.29 -12.40
CA GLY A 32 20.57 -2.49 -12.91
C GLY A 32 20.22 -1.04 -13.23
N HIS A 33 18.98 -0.58 -13.00
CA HIS A 33 18.63 0.83 -13.09
C HIS A 33 19.26 1.62 -11.92
N GLN A 34 19.62 2.88 -12.14
CA GLN A 34 20.01 3.80 -11.07
C GLN A 34 18.75 4.50 -10.54
N VAL A 35 18.45 4.32 -9.26
CA VAL A 35 17.25 4.84 -8.62
C VAL A 35 17.61 5.94 -7.64
N HIS A 36 17.02 7.11 -7.82
CA HIS A 36 17.23 8.29 -7.01
C HIS A 36 15.95 8.62 -6.24
N PHE A 37 15.90 8.28 -4.93
CA PHE A 37 14.79 8.70 -4.07
C PHE A 37 14.95 10.15 -3.68
N ILE A 38 13.95 10.98 -3.98
CA ILE A 38 13.91 12.43 -3.68
C ILE A 38 12.73 12.66 -2.75
N THR A 39 12.98 12.67 -1.44
CA THR A 39 11.96 12.67 -0.38
C THR A 39 12.42 13.44 0.85
N SER A 40 11.51 13.79 1.76
CA SER A 40 11.82 14.56 2.98
C SER A 40 12.58 13.77 4.07
N SER A 41 12.62 12.47 3.97
CA SER A 41 13.40 11.57 4.84
C SER A 41 13.60 10.24 4.14
N ILE A 42 14.46 9.39 4.66
CA ILE A 42 14.67 8.03 4.11
C ILE A 42 13.33 7.29 4.07
N PRO A 43 12.91 6.75 2.91
CA PRO A 43 11.67 6.01 2.78
C PRO A 43 11.63 4.79 3.70
N PHE A 44 10.43 4.53 4.26
CA PHE A 44 10.21 3.35 5.07
C PHE A 44 10.56 2.07 4.27
N ARG A 45 11.27 1.13 4.88
CA ARG A 45 11.85 -0.09 4.27
C ARG A 45 13.06 0.13 3.34
N LEU A 46 13.57 1.33 3.19
CA LEU A 46 14.85 1.58 2.55
C LEU A 46 15.98 1.47 3.59
N ASN A 47 16.15 0.29 4.16
CA ASN A 47 17.05 0.02 5.30
C ASN A 47 18.30 -0.78 4.92
N THR A 48 18.48 -1.10 3.64
CA THR A 48 19.63 -1.85 3.14
C THR A 48 20.37 -1.04 2.07
N TYR A 49 21.69 -1.05 2.14
CA TYR A 49 22.52 -0.43 1.11
C TYR A 49 22.40 -1.20 -0.23
N HIS A 50 22.30 -0.45 -1.32
CA HIS A 50 22.39 -0.97 -2.68
C HIS A 50 23.16 0.04 -3.54
N PRO A 51 24.16 -0.38 -4.36
CA PRO A 51 25.02 0.54 -5.11
C PRO A 51 24.28 1.39 -6.14
N ASN A 52 23.13 0.94 -6.61
CA ASN A 52 22.29 1.63 -7.59
C ASN A 52 21.16 2.45 -6.95
N ILE A 53 21.13 2.61 -5.62
CA ILE A 53 20.14 3.41 -4.92
C ILE A 53 20.80 4.63 -4.30
N HIS A 54 20.27 5.79 -4.62
CA HIS A 54 20.74 7.09 -4.12
C HIS A 54 19.59 7.80 -3.41
N PHE A 55 19.88 8.40 -2.26
CA PHE A 55 18.92 9.17 -1.50
C PHE A 55 19.27 10.65 -1.54
N HIS A 56 18.29 11.50 -1.82
CA HIS A 56 18.40 12.94 -1.85
C HIS A 56 17.34 13.54 -0.94
N GLU A 57 17.79 14.06 0.19
CA GLU A 57 16.90 14.68 1.16
C GLU A 57 16.38 16.04 0.68
N VAL A 58 15.09 16.25 0.87
CA VAL A 58 14.41 17.53 0.63
C VAL A 58 14.36 18.27 1.96
N GLU A 59 15.40 19.08 2.20
CA GLU A 59 15.48 19.93 3.38
C GLU A 59 14.68 21.21 3.17
N VAL A 60 13.71 21.47 4.05
CA VAL A 60 12.89 22.67 3.99
C VAL A 60 13.42 23.70 4.97
N ASN A 61 13.97 24.77 4.44
CA ASN A 61 14.46 25.88 5.25
C ASN A 61 13.29 26.59 5.94
N GLN A 62 13.39 26.75 7.26
CA GLN A 62 12.49 27.58 8.03
C GLN A 62 12.90 29.04 7.86
N TYR A 63 12.15 29.78 7.05
CA TYR A 63 12.34 31.21 6.88
C TYR A 63 11.20 31.97 7.55
N ALA A 64 11.52 32.94 8.41
CA ALA A 64 10.55 33.61 9.28
C ALA A 64 9.37 34.29 8.54
N VAL A 65 9.55 34.62 7.27
CA VAL A 65 8.50 35.23 6.42
C VAL A 65 7.41 34.21 6.04
N PHE A 66 7.74 32.92 6.00
CA PHE A 66 6.76 31.88 5.66
C PHE A 66 6.01 31.41 6.91
N LYS A 67 4.70 31.60 6.93
CA LYS A 67 3.84 31.02 7.98
C LYS A 67 3.92 29.49 8.01
N TYR A 68 4.04 28.89 6.82
CA TYR A 68 4.26 27.46 6.63
C TYR A 68 5.46 27.26 5.70
N PRO A 69 6.40 26.35 6.02
CA PRO A 69 7.52 26.06 5.15
C PRO A 69 7.05 25.60 3.77
N PRO A 70 7.60 26.13 2.65
CA PRO A 70 7.13 25.81 1.30
C PRO A 70 7.70 24.48 0.80
N TYR A 71 7.28 23.38 1.42
CA TYR A 71 7.76 22.02 1.09
C TYR A 71 7.66 21.70 -0.40
N ASP A 72 6.51 21.98 -1.01
CA ASP A 72 6.24 21.61 -2.41
C ASP A 72 7.18 22.34 -3.38
N LEU A 73 7.45 23.63 -3.14
CA LEU A 73 8.42 24.39 -3.96
C LEU A 73 9.84 23.88 -3.77
N THR A 74 10.20 23.54 -2.52
CA THR A 74 11.52 22.97 -2.20
C THR A 74 11.68 21.59 -2.86
N LEU A 75 10.64 20.77 -2.83
CA LEU A 75 10.63 19.47 -3.52
C LEU A 75 10.81 19.64 -5.04
N ALA A 76 10.07 20.55 -5.67
CA ALA A 76 10.19 20.81 -7.10
C ALA A 76 11.62 21.27 -7.48
N SER A 77 12.22 22.17 -6.69
CA SER A 77 13.60 22.62 -6.86
C SER A 77 14.60 21.48 -6.71
N LYS A 78 14.42 20.62 -5.68
CA LYS A 78 15.29 19.47 -5.45
C LYS A 78 15.20 18.43 -6.55
N ILE A 79 13.99 18.15 -7.06
CA ILE A 79 13.79 17.26 -8.22
C ILE A 79 14.55 17.83 -9.44
N ALA A 80 14.44 19.13 -9.74
CA ALA A 80 15.15 19.76 -10.85
C ALA A 80 16.67 19.69 -10.69
N GLU A 81 17.18 20.00 -9.48
CA GLU A 81 18.62 19.89 -9.17
C GLU A 81 19.15 18.48 -9.41
N VAL A 82 18.50 17.46 -8.83
CA VAL A 82 18.91 16.07 -8.96
C VAL A 82 18.79 15.61 -10.42
N ALA A 83 17.69 15.93 -11.09
CA ALA A 83 17.47 15.55 -12.47
C ALA A 83 18.54 16.14 -13.43
N ALA A 84 18.98 17.36 -13.19
CA ALA A 84 20.05 17.99 -13.95
C ALA A 84 21.43 17.37 -13.65
N ARG A 85 21.77 17.22 -12.36
CA ARG A 85 23.06 16.75 -11.90
C ARG A 85 23.32 15.28 -12.28
N GLU A 86 22.32 14.42 -12.06
CA GLU A 86 22.42 12.98 -12.29
C GLU A 86 22.03 12.58 -13.72
N ASN A 87 21.48 13.51 -14.52
CA ASN A 87 20.92 13.24 -15.86
C ASN A 87 19.81 12.17 -15.82
N LEU A 88 18.79 12.38 -14.97
CA LEU A 88 17.68 11.43 -14.87
C LEU A 88 16.94 11.28 -16.19
N ASP A 89 16.60 10.06 -16.58
CA ASP A 89 15.77 9.76 -17.75
C ASP A 89 14.29 9.97 -17.46
N ILE A 90 13.84 9.60 -16.22
CA ILE A 90 12.44 9.57 -15.82
C ILE A 90 12.29 10.18 -14.41
N ILE A 91 11.19 10.88 -14.20
CA ILE A 91 10.66 11.21 -12.87
C ILE A 91 9.39 10.40 -12.63
N HIS A 92 9.38 9.54 -11.61
CA HIS A 92 8.20 8.81 -11.19
C HIS A 92 7.64 9.41 -9.90
N ALA A 93 6.49 10.07 -10.02
CA ALA A 93 5.77 10.67 -8.93
C ALA A 93 4.71 9.70 -8.38
N HIS A 94 4.77 9.39 -7.09
CA HIS A 94 3.72 8.66 -6.41
C HIS A 94 2.79 9.67 -5.73
N TYR A 95 1.55 9.76 -6.18
CA TYR A 95 0.48 10.74 -5.95
C TYR A 95 0.46 11.91 -6.94
N ALA A 96 -0.76 12.28 -7.31
CA ALA A 96 -1.02 13.49 -8.09
C ALA A 96 -0.59 14.74 -7.32
N LEU A 97 -0.88 14.82 -6.02
CA LEU A 97 -0.49 15.91 -5.13
C LEU A 97 0.32 15.40 -3.94
N PRO A 98 1.42 16.11 -3.60
CA PRO A 98 2.03 17.22 -4.34
C PRO A 98 2.99 16.77 -5.43
N HIS A 99 3.34 15.47 -5.48
CA HIS A 99 4.51 14.94 -6.17
C HIS A 99 4.47 15.16 -7.69
N ALA A 100 3.33 14.89 -8.37
CA ALA A 100 3.25 15.10 -9.82
C ALA A 100 3.31 16.60 -10.19
N VAL A 101 2.70 17.47 -9.39
CA VAL A 101 2.82 18.92 -9.59
C VAL A 101 4.28 19.37 -9.44
N CYS A 102 4.98 18.87 -8.42
CA CYS A 102 6.39 19.18 -8.20
C CYS A 102 7.27 18.64 -9.34
N ALA A 103 6.98 17.44 -9.85
CA ALA A 103 7.66 16.87 -11.01
C ALA A 103 7.46 17.72 -12.26
N TYR A 104 6.22 18.21 -12.51
CA TYR A 104 5.93 19.11 -13.60
C TYR A 104 6.70 20.44 -13.46
N LEU A 105 6.70 21.07 -12.29
CA LEU A 105 7.46 22.29 -12.04
C LEU A 105 8.96 22.05 -12.27
N ALA A 106 9.51 20.95 -11.80
CA ALA A 106 10.89 20.55 -12.04
C ALA A 106 11.19 20.40 -13.54
N LYS A 107 10.30 19.75 -14.30
CA LYS A 107 10.42 19.64 -15.78
C LYS A 107 10.48 21.01 -16.45
N GLN A 108 9.69 21.99 -16.01
CA GLN A 108 9.73 23.37 -16.53
C GLN A 108 11.04 24.11 -16.21
N MET A 109 11.71 23.76 -15.12
CA MET A 109 13.00 24.35 -14.72
C MET A 109 14.19 23.75 -15.46
N LEU A 110 14.03 22.56 -16.03
CA LEU A 110 15.08 21.88 -16.81
C LEU A 110 15.20 22.44 -18.23
N LYS A 111 16.42 22.44 -18.76
CA LYS A 111 16.70 22.85 -20.17
C LYS A 111 16.52 21.70 -21.17
N ARG A 112 16.03 20.55 -20.74
CA ARG A 112 15.80 19.34 -21.52
C ARG A 112 14.47 18.72 -21.18
N ASP A 113 13.95 17.93 -22.08
CA ASP A 113 12.76 17.13 -21.80
C ASP A 113 13.09 15.94 -20.88
N ILE A 114 12.14 15.55 -20.03
CA ILE A 114 12.21 14.40 -19.14
C ILE A 114 10.82 13.79 -19.00
N GLY A 115 10.73 12.46 -19.04
CA GLY A 115 9.48 11.76 -18.88
C GLY A 115 8.95 11.82 -17.46
N ILE A 116 7.64 12.11 -17.29
CA ILE A 116 6.95 12.09 -15.99
C ILE A 116 5.94 10.95 -15.99
N VAL A 117 6.11 10.03 -15.05
CA VAL A 117 5.13 8.98 -14.72
C VAL A 117 4.48 9.33 -13.40
N THR A 118 3.16 9.24 -13.32
CA THR A 118 2.42 9.46 -12.07
C THR A 118 1.60 8.23 -11.72
N THR A 119 1.80 7.68 -10.51
CA THR A 119 0.98 6.60 -9.96
C THR A 119 0.01 7.13 -8.91
N LEU A 120 -1.29 6.94 -9.16
CA LEU A 120 -2.38 7.26 -8.23
C LEU A 120 -2.54 6.12 -7.23
N HIS A 121 -2.59 6.48 -5.93
CA HIS A 121 -2.64 5.50 -4.85
C HIS A 121 -3.96 5.46 -4.06
N GLY A 122 -4.80 6.46 -4.25
CA GLY A 122 -6.13 6.53 -3.65
C GLY A 122 -6.37 7.79 -2.84
N THR A 123 -5.62 8.10 -1.80
CA THR A 123 -5.87 9.29 -0.96
C THR A 123 -5.89 10.59 -1.78
N ASP A 124 -5.06 10.69 -2.80
CA ASP A 124 -5.03 11.79 -3.78
C ASP A 124 -6.36 11.95 -4.53
N ILE A 125 -7.10 10.89 -4.74
CA ILE A 125 -8.39 10.90 -5.44
C ILE A 125 -9.55 10.80 -4.45
N THR A 126 -9.56 9.74 -3.62
CA THR A 126 -10.70 9.38 -2.76
C THR A 126 -10.88 10.29 -1.52
N VAL A 127 -9.89 11.14 -1.25
CA VAL A 127 -9.93 12.13 -0.16
C VAL A 127 -9.73 13.54 -0.72
N LEU A 128 -8.56 13.82 -1.31
CA LEU A 128 -8.23 15.16 -1.81
C LEU A 128 -9.10 15.55 -3.02
N GLY A 129 -9.49 14.60 -3.87
CA GLY A 129 -10.35 14.85 -5.02
C GLY A 129 -11.76 15.36 -4.69
N TYR A 130 -12.22 15.16 -3.46
CA TYR A 130 -13.50 15.73 -2.98
C TYR A 130 -13.37 17.16 -2.48
N ASP A 131 -12.14 17.68 -2.31
CA ASP A 131 -11.93 19.09 -1.97
C ASP A 131 -12.02 19.95 -3.23
N PRO A 132 -13.02 20.87 -3.34
CA PRO A 132 -13.18 21.69 -4.52
C PRO A 132 -11.96 22.55 -4.85
N SER A 133 -11.15 22.92 -3.84
CA SER A 133 -9.94 23.73 -4.03
C SER A 133 -8.78 22.95 -4.65
N LEU A 134 -8.78 21.63 -4.56
CA LEU A 134 -7.70 20.77 -5.05
C LEU A 134 -8.07 20.00 -6.33
N LYS A 135 -9.35 19.88 -6.63
CA LYS A 135 -9.84 19.06 -7.75
C LYS A 135 -9.23 19.43 -9.10
N ASP A 136 -9.19 20.72 -9.43
CA ASP A 136 -8.64 21.19 -10.71
C ASP A 136 -7.10 21.06 -10.74
N LEU A 137 -6.44 21.20 -9.59
CA LEU A 137 -5.01 20.96 -9.48
C LEU A 137 -4.66 19.48 -9.66
N ILE A 138 -5.49 18.56 -9.13
CA ILE A 138 -5.33 17.12 -9.36
C ILE A 138 -5.51 16.79 -10.85
N ARG A 139 -6.55 17.36 -11.48
CA ARG A 139 -6.75 17.19 -12.92
C ARG A 139 -5.54 17.69 -13.71
N PHE A 140 -5.07 18.87 -13.40
CA PHE A 140 -3.87 19.44 -14.03
C PHE A 140 -2.66 18.52 -13.86
N ALA A 141 -2.40 17.99 -12.66
CA ALA A 141 -1.28 17.09 -12.40
C ALA A 141 -1.35 15.81 -13.25
N ILE A 142 -2.55 15.24 -13.40
CA ILE A 142 -2.81 14.08 -14.24
C ILE A 142 -2.56 14.42 -15.72
N GLU A 143 -3.11 15.52 -16.22
CA GLU A 143 -2.96 15.94 -17.62
C GLU A 143 -1.51 16.30 -17.99
N ALA A 144 -0.76 16.87 -17.05
CA ALA A 144 0.62 17.27 -17.24
C ALA A 144 1.64 16.11 -17.17
N SER A 145 1.21 14.96 -16.70
CA SER A 145 2.05 13.75 -16.68
C SER A 145 2.10 13.09 -18.05
N ASP A 146 3.25 12.54 -18.46
CA ASP A 146 3.36 11.83 -19.75
C ASP A 146 2.64 10.48 -19.72
N ARG A 147 2.70 9.76 -18.60
CA ARG A 147 1.94 8.54 -18.31
C ARG A 147 1.33 8.60 -16.93
N VAL A 148 0.11 8.07 -16.79
CA VAL A 148 -0.59 7.99 -15.51
C VAL A 148 -1.04 6.56 -15.27
N THR A 149 -0.76 6.05 -14.08
CA THR A 149 -1.19 4.73 -13.64
C THR A 149 -2.05 4.82 -12.38
N ALA A 150 -2.91 3.85 -12.18
CA ALA A 150 -3.68 3.67 -10.94
C ALA A 150 -3.48 2.26 -10.41
N VAL A 151 -3.48 2.10 -9.10
CA VAL A 151 -3.21 0.82 -8.42
C VAL A 151 -4.36 -0.19 -8.51
N SER A 152 -5.50 0.22 -9.05
CA SER A 152 -6.66 -0.65 -9.32
C SER A 152 -7.54 -0.07 -10.41
N THR A 153 -8.34 -0.91 -11.05
CA THR A 153 -9.36 -0.49 -12.01
C THR A 153 -10.44 0.36 -11.33
N ALA A 154 -10.80 0.00 -10.10
CA ALA A 154 -11.74 0.76 -9.29
C ALA A 154 -11.26 2.19 -9.05
N LEU A 155 -9.97 2.38 -8.71
CA LEU A 155 -9.41 3.72 -8.51
C LEU A 155 -9.34 4.51 -9.84
N ALA A 156 -9.00 3.86 -10.94
CA ALA A 156 -9.03 4.49 -12.26
C ALA A 156 -10.45 4.98 -12.61
N GLY A 157 -11.47 4.14 -12.39
CA GLY A 157 -12.88 4.48 -12.57
C GLY A 157 -13.30 5.67 -11.68
N GLU A 158 -13.02 5.62 -10.38
CA GLU A 158 -13.32 6.73 -9.45
C GLU A 158 -12.61 8.03 -9.87
N THR A 159 -11.40 7.93 -10.42
CA THR A 159 -10.68 9.10 -10.95
C THR A 159 -11.40 9.71 -12.15
N TYR A 160 -11.86 8.89 -13.09
CA TYR A 160 -12.63 9.39 -14.24
C TYR A 160 -13.96 10.02 -13.81
N ASP A 161 -14.65 9.42 -12.85
CA ASP A 161 -15.95 9.94 -12.37
C ASP A 161 -15.80 11.26 -11.61
N LEU A 162 -14.81 11.35 -10.72
CA LEU A 162 -14.64 12.47 -9.82
C LEU A 162 -13.83 13.62 -10.43
N ILE A 163 -12.67 13.32 -11.00
CA ILE A 163 -11.70 14.32 -11.50
C ILE A 163 -11.98 14.66 -12.97
N LYS A 164 -12.46 13.67 -13.76
CA LYS A 164 -12.75 13.77 -15.19
C LYS A 164 -11.56 14.22 -16.04
N PRO A 165 -10.42 13.56 -15.95
CA PRO A 165 -9.30 13.83 -16.84
C PRO A 165 -9.56 13.27 -18.23
N ASP A 166 -9.00 13.91 -19.27
CA ASP A 166 -8.96 13.38 -20.63
C ASP A 166 -7.82 12.37 -20.82
N LYS A 167 -6.81 12.42 -19.95
CA LYS A 167 -5.65 11.53 -19.97
C LYS A 167 -6.04 10.08 -19.71
N LYS A 168 -5.51 9.16 -20.51
CA LYS A 168 -5.64 7.72 -20.26
C LYS A 168 -4.90 7.33 -18.98
N ILE A 169 -5.59 6.60 -18.09
CA ILE A 169 -5.04 6.02 -16.87
C ILE A 169 -4.89 4.52 -17.07
N GLU A 170 -3.66 4.02 -16.96
CA GLU A 170 -3.39 2.58 -17.05
C GLU A 170 -3.49 1.95 -15.66
N THR A 171 -4.12 0.78 -15.55
CA THR A 171 -4.12 0.04 -14.28
C THR A 171 -2.85 -0.79 -14.18
N ILE A 172 -2.02 -0.48 -13.18
CA ILE A 172 -0.88 -1.30 -12.76
C ILE A 172 -1.07 -1.60 -11.29
N TYR A 173 -1.34 -2.85 -10.98
CA TYR A 173 -1.61 -3.29 -9.62
C TYR A 173 -0.41 -3.09 -8.69
N ASN A 174 -0.69 -2.92 -7.40
CA ASN A 174 0.35 -3.08 -6.40
C ASN A 174 0.82 -4.55 -6.37
N PHE A 175 2.02 -4.75 -5.84
CA PHE A 175 2.69 -6.03 -5.74
C PHE A 175 3.35 -6.17 -4.36
N ILE A 176 3.87 -7.33 -4.10
CA ILE A 176 4.74 -7.59 -2.95
C ILE A 176 6.05 -8.24 -3.43
N ASP A 177 7.08 -8.18 -2.62
CA ASP A 177 8.29 -8.99 -2.86
C ASP A 177 8.04 -10.39 -2.28
N GLU A 178 7.86 -11.36 -3.15
CA GLU A 178 7.56 -12.75 -2.79
C GLU A 178 8.67 -13.40 -1.98
N ARG A 179 9.90 -12.87 -2.04
CA ARG A 179 11.04 -13.33 -1.24
C ARG A 179 10.92 -12.96 0.23
N VAL A 180 10.17 -11.89 0.51
CA VAL A 180 9.89 -11.38 1.87
C VAL A 180 8.62 -12.00 2.42
N TYR A 181 7.53 -11.96 1.62
CA TYR A 181 6.22 -12.45 2.02
C TYR A 181 6.06 -13.93 1.66
N LEU A 182 6.59 -14.77 2.53
CA LEU A 182 6.44 -16.23 2.45
C LEU A 182 6.21 -16.79 3.86
N LYS A 183 5.57 -17.95 3.93
CA LYS A 183 5.27 -18.60 5.22
C LYS A 183 6.57 -19.02 5.90
N LYS A 184 6.80 -18.53 7.13
CA LYS A 184 7.96 -18.81 7.98
C LYS A 184 7.65 -19.87 9.03
N ASN A 185 8.67 -20.35 9.75
CA ASN A 185 8.47 -21.21 10.94
C ASN A 185 7.74 -20.43 12.04
N THR A 186 6.66 -21.01 12.58
CA THR A 186 5.65 -20.33 13.37
C THR A 186 5.78 -20.52 14.89
N GLU A 187 6.47 -21.56 15.36
CA GLU A 187 6.46 -21.95 16.79
C GLU A 187 7.09 -20.87 17.67
N SER A 188 8.30 -20.43 17.39
CA SER A 188 9.00 -19.41 18.17
C SER A 188 8.29 -18.03 18.14
N ILE A 189 7.56 -17.74 17.06
CA ILE A 189 6.82 -16.48 16.92
C ILE A 189 5.56 -16.51 17.79
N LYS A 190 4.81 -17.62 17.79
CA LYS A 190 3.65 -17.79 18.68
C LYS A 190 4.05 -17.69 20.15
N GLU A 191 5.13 -18.38 20.55
CA GLU A 191 5.66 -18.34 21.91
C GLU A 191 6.04 -16.92 22.35
N LYS A 192 6.75 -16.17 21.50
CA LYS A 192 7.13 -14.76 21.71
C LYS A 192 5.92 -13.88 22.05
N HIS A 193 4.77 -14.16 21.46
CA HIS A 193 3.54 -13.40 21.66
C HIS A 193 2.57 -14.02 22.68
N GLY A 194 2.98 -15.07 23.39
CA GLY A 194 2.15 -15.75 24.40
C GLY A 194 0.91 -16.43 23.80
N ILE A 195 1.00 -16.90 22.56
CA ILE A 195 -0.08 -17.56 21.83
C ILE A 195 0.10 -19.07 21.96
N LEU A 196 -0.91 -19.75 22.49
CA LEU A 196 -0.86 -21.20 22.67
C LEU A 196 -0.98 -21.94 21.31
N PRO A 197 -0.43 -23.16 21.20
CA PRO A 197 -0.47 -23.93 19.95
C PRO A 197 -1.89 -24.21 19.43
N ASP A 198 -2.87 -24.37 20.33
CA ASP A 198 -4.28 -24.65 20.02
C ASP A 198 -5.12 -23.38 19.77
N GLU A 199 -4.57 -22.20 20.01
CA GLU A 199 -5.27 -20.94 19.75
C GLU A 199 -5.21 -20.57 18.25
N LYS A 200 -6.36 -20.16 17.72
CA LYS A 200 -6.50 -19.58 16.40
C LYS A 200 -6.03 -18.13 16.42
N VAL A 201 -5.39 -17.69 15.35
CA VAL A 201 -4.87 -16.32 15.26
C VAL A 201 -5.60 -15.58 14.14
N VAL A 202 -6.29 -14.51 14.53
CA VAL A 202 -6.91 -13.55 13.59
C VAL A 202 -6.02 -12.30 13.54
N ILE A 203 -5.75 -11.77 12.36
CA ILE A 203 -4.92 -10.57 12.21
C ILE A 203 -5.66 -9.45 11.47
N HIS A 204 -5.48 -8.22 11.97
CA HIS A 204 -5.82 -6.99 11.27
C HIS A 204 -4.60 -6.06 11.23
N VAL A 205 -4.28 -5.55 10.05
CA VAL A 205 -3.16 -4.61 9.84
C VAL A 205 -3.70 -3.36 9.14
N SER A 206 -3.56 -2.20 9.76
CA SER A 206 -3.95 -0.91 9.16
C SER A 206 -3.38 0.28 9.93
N ASN A 207 -3.55 1.49 9.41
CA ASN A 207 -3.23 2.75 10.07
C ASN A 207 -4.36 3.29 10.98
N PHE A 208 -5.22 2.46 11.47
CA PHE A 208 -6.33 2.74 12.40
C PHE A 208 -7.07 4.06 12.16
N ARG A 209 -7.25 4.42 10.89
CA ARG A 209 -8.15 5.52 10.49
C ARG A 209 -9.60 5.03 10.52
N LYS A 210 -10.55 5.96 10.69
CA LYS A 210 -11.98 5.66 10.76
C LYS A 210 -12.45 4.75 9.61
N VAL A 211 -11.98 5.03 8.38
CA VAL A 211 -12.30 4.25 7.17
C VAL A 211 -11.84 2.78 7.22
N LYS A 212 -10.93 2.42 8.15
CA LYS A 212 -10.47 1.03 8.34
C LYS A 212 -11.39 0.21 9.24
N ARG A 213 -12.38 0.85 9.88
CA ARG A 213 -13.46 0.22 10.66
C ARG A 213 -12.96 -0.83 11.66
N VAL A 214 -11.86 -0.51 12.38
CA VAL A 214 -11.26 -1.43 13.36
C VAL A 214 -12.27 -1.90 14.42
N LYS A 215 -13.27 -1.07 14.74
CA LYS A 215 -14.39 -1.45 15.62
C LYS A 215 -15.16 -2.67 15.12
N ASP A 216 -15.35 -2.78 13.81
CA ASP A 216 -16.06 -3.91 13.22
C ASP A 216 -15.20 -5.18 13.26
N VAL A 217 -13.89 -5.06 13.08
CA VAL A 217 -12.96 -6.16 13.28
C VAL A 217 -13.06 -6.71 14.73
N ILE A 218 -13.12 -5.84 15.73
CA ILE A 218 -13.27 -6.24 17.14
C ILE A 218 -14.64 -6.89 17.39
N ARG A 219 -15.72 -6.39 16.76
CA ARG A 219 -17.07 -6.99 16.88
C ARG A 219 -17.13 -8.37 16.25
N VAL A 220 -16.52 -8.55 15.06
CA VAL A 220 -16.38 -9.87 14.43
C VAL A 220 -15.54 -10.80 15.31
N PHE A 221 -14.41 -10.31 15.83
CA PHE A 221 -13.56 -11.10 16.71
C PHE A 221 -14.27 -11.52 17.99
N ARG A 222 -15.09 -10.66 18.59
CA ARG A 222 -15.94 -11.03 19.76
C ARG A 222 -16.80 -12.26 19.45
N ASN A 223 -17.41 -12.30 18.26
CA ASN A 223 -18.23 -13.44 17.86
C ASN A 223 -17.38 -14.70 17.61
N ILE A 224 -16.16 -14.55 17.07
CA ILE A 224 -15.20 -15.65 16.92
C ILE A 224 -14.80 -16.18 18.30
N ALA A 225 -14.38 -15.32 19.23
CA ALA A 225 -13.91 -15.68 20.56
C ALA A 225 -14.98 -16.34 21.45
N ALA A 226 -16.26 -16.10 21.15
CA ALA A 226 -17.35 -16.79 21.82
C ALA A 226 -17.51 -18.27 21.40
N ASN A 227 -16.95 -18.67 20.25
CA ASN A 227 -17.12 -19.98 19.66
C ASN A 227 -15.82 -20.80 19.59
N THR A 228 -14.64 -20.14 19.59
CA THR A 228 -13.35 -20.82 19.49
C THR A 228 -12.27 -20.11 20.29
N LYS A 229 -11.29 -20.84 20.76
CA LYS A 229 -10.11 -20.24 21.39
C LYS A 229 -9.31 -19.47 20.34
N ALA A 230 -9.26 -18.16 20.47
CA ALA A 230 -8.60 -17.32 19.48
C ALA A 230 -7.90 -16.11 20.11
N LYS A 231 -6.89 -15.61 19.42
CA LYS A 231 -6.23 -14.32 19.65
C LYS A 231 -6.43 -13.40 18.44
N LEU A 232 -6.60 -12.11 18.71
CA LEU A 232 -6.62 -11.07 17.69
C LEU A 232 -5.33 -10.26 17.75
N LEU A 233 -4.61 -10.20 16.64
CA LEU A 233 -3.47 -9.32 16.47
C LEU A 233 -3.95 -8.02 15.79
N LEU A 234 -3.91 -6.90 16.51
CA LEU A 234 -4.14 -5.56 15.98
C LEU A 234 -2.79 -4.90 15.72
N VAL A 235 -2.41 -4.80 14.42
CA VAL A 235 -1.12 -4.29 13.98
C VAL A 235 -1.30 -2.94 13.31
N GLY A 236 -0.50 -1.97 13.73
CA GLY A 236 -0.54 -0.59 13.26
C GLY A 236 -0.87 0.41 14.36
N ASP A 237 -0.98 1.66 13.97
CA ASP A 237 -1.29 2.78 14.87
C ASP A 237 -2.16 3.82 14.13
N GLY A 238 -2.84 4.69 14.87
CA GLY A 238 -3.64 5.75 14.30
C GLY A 238 -4.75 6.28 15.21
N PRO A 239 -5.57 7.21 14.71
CA PRO A 239 -6.55 7.94 15.51
C PRO A 239 -7.58 7.07 16.24
N GLU A 240 -7.96 5.92 15.67
CA GLU A 240 -8.96 5.04 16.26
C GLU A 240 -8.38 4.05 17.28
N LYS A 241 -7.08 4.10 17.61
CA LYS A 241 -6.42 3.17 18.54
C LYS A 241 -7.05 3.14 19.94
N CYS A 242 -7.23 4.33 20.55
CA CYS A 242 -7.82 4.42 21.87
C CYS A 242 -9.27 3.92 21.88
N VAL A 243 -10.03 4.27 20.85
CA VAL A 243 -11.43 3.84 20.73
C VAL A 243 -11.54 2.33 20.48
N ALA A 244 -10.62 1.76 19.74
CA ALA A 244 -10.52 0.31 19.55
C ALA A 244 -10.26 -0.40 20.90
N TRP A 245 -9.31 0.11 21.68
CA TRP A 245 -8.99 -0.48 23.00
C TRP A 245 -10.16 -0.37 23.98
N GLN A 246 -10.83 0.77 24.06
CA GLN A 246 -12.05 0.92 24.87
C GLN A 246 -13.13 -0.11 24.51
N LEU A 247 -13.22 -0.49 23.23
CA LEU A 247 -14.17 -1.51 22.81
C LEU A 247 -13.72 -2.92 23.21
N VAL A 248 -12.42 -3.19 23.19
CA VAL A 248 -11.82 -4.43 23.72
C VAL A 248 -12.14 -4.59 25.22
N GLU A 249 -11.92 -3.54 26.01
CA GLU A 249 -12.25 -3.51 27.45
C GLU A 249 -13.74 -3.72 27.70
N LYS A 250 -14.59 -3.00 26.94
CA LYS A 250 -16.06 -3.13 27.06
C LYS A 250 -16.54 -4.56 26.81
N TYR A 251 -15.85 -5.32 25.95
CA TYR A 251 -16.22 -6.70 25.65
C TYR A 251 -15.49 -7.75 26.49
N GLY A 252 -14.59 -7.34 27.40
CA GLY A 252 -13.82 -8.25 28.23
C GLY A 252 -12.81 -9.10 27.44
N LEU A 253 -12.23 -8.54 26.38
CA LEU A 253 -11.33 -9.25 25.45
C LEU A 253 -9.84 -8.94 25.66
N GLN A 254 -9.46 -8.32 26.79
CA GLN A 254 -8.09 -7.83 27.00
C GLN A 254 -7.04 -8.95 26.93
N ASP A 255 -7.38 -10.14 27.41
CA ASP A 255 -6.49 -11.31 27.38
C ASP A 255 -6.38 -11.96 25.99
N GLN A 256 -7.28 -11.61 25.06
CA GLN A 256 -7.39 -12.23 23.73
C GLN A 256 -6.95 -11.28 22.59
N VAL A 257 -6.77 -9.99 22.88
CA VAL A 257 -6.40 -8.98 21.89
C VAL A 257 -5.01 -8.42 22.16
N LEU A 258 -4.10 -8.58 21.21
CA LEU A 258 -2.77 -8.00 21.26
C LEU A 258 -2.69 -6.77 20.38
N LEU A 259 -2.46 -5.61 20.98
CA LEU A 259 -2.24 -4.34 20.29
C LEU A 259 -0.74 -4.13 20.08
N LEU A 260 -0.24 -4.44 18.88
CA LEU A 260 1.20 -4.57 18.62
C LEU A 260 1.87 -3.29 18.08
N GLY A 261 1.09 -2.24 17.78
CA GLY A 261 1.65 -1.03 17.15
C GLY A 261 2.18 -1.29 15.74
N ASN A 262 3.00 -0.38 15.24
CA ASN A 262 3.66 -0.55 13.95
C ASN A 262 4.73 -1.64 14.03
N GLN A 263 4.78 -2.50 13.01
CA GLN A 263 5.72 -3.62 12.93
C GLN A 263 6.50 -3.57 11.61
N ASP A 264 7.80 -3.74 11.68
CA ASP A 264 8.68 -3.77 10.50
C ASP A 264 8.62 -5.12 9.78
N ARG A 265 8.41 -6.20 10.54
CA ARG A 265 8.40 -7.60 10.08
C ARG A 265 7.00 -8.20 10.17
N VAL A 266 6.05 -7.58 9.48
CA VAL A 266 4.64 -8.01 9.52
C VAL A 266 4.42 -9.41 8.92
N GLU A 267 5.32 -9.86 8.04
CA GLU A 267 5.29 -11.20 7.44
C GLU A 267 5.47 -12.33 8.48
N GLU A 268 6.13 -12.05 9.60
CA GLU A 268 6.20 -13.01 10.71
C GLU A 268 4.83 -13.19 11.38
N LEU A 269 4.09 -12.08 11.56
CA LEU A 269 2.74 -12.12 12.13
C LEU A 269 1.73 -12.76 11.19
N TYR A 270 1.84 -12.51 9.88
CA TYR A 270 1.02 -13.24 8.90
C TYR A 270 1.30 -14.75 8.96
N SER A 271 2.57 -15.16 9.09
CA SER A 271 2.94 -16.58 9.12
C SER A 271 2.29 -17.37 10.24
N ILE A 272 1.98 -16.73 11.40
CA ILE A 272 1.29 -17.36 12.53
C ILE A 272 -0.23 -17.21 12.49
N SER A 273 -0.77 -16.48 11.50
CA SER A 273 -2.19 -16.16 11.44
C SER A 273 -2.99 -17.22 10.68
N ASP A 274 -4.18 -17.52 11.18
CA ASP A 274 -5.15 -18.44 10.57
C ASP A 274 -6.19 -17.69 9.73
N LEU A 275 -6.35 -16.38 9.93
CA LEU A 275 -7.32 -15.54 9.21
C LEU A 275 -6.91 -14.08 9.21
N LYS A 276 -7.05 -13.42 8.06
CA LYS A 276 -6.91 -11.96 7.90
C LYS A 276 -8.27 -11.29 7.71
N LEU A 277 -8.53 -10.23 8.48
CA LEU A 277 -9.71 -9.37 8.31
C LEU A 277 -9.30 -7.98 7.82
N LEU A 278 -9.97 -7.48 6.77
CA LEU A 278 -9.89 -6.09 6.28
C LEU A 278 -11.30 -5.58 5.96
N LEU A 279 -11.98 -4.98 6.94
CA LEU A 279 -13.37 -4.57 6.85
C LEU A 279 -13.52 -3.06 6.54
N SER A 280 -12.64 -2.53 5.69
CA SER A 280 -12.58 -1.11 5.33
C SER A 280 -13.87 -0.64 4.63
N GLU A 281 -14.25 0.62 4.84
CA GLU A 281 -15.32 1.29 4.08
C GLU A 281 -14.79 2.06 2.86
N LYS A 282 -13.46 2.26 2.77
CA LYS A 282 -12.75 2.78 1.60
C LYS A 282 -11.39 2.09 1.50
N GLU A 283 -11.09 1.56 0.32
CA GLU A 283 -9.82 0.90 0.04
C GLU A 283 -9.51 0.99 -1.47
N SER A 284 -8.36 1.52 -1.81
CA SER A 284 -7.98 1.66 -3.23
C SER A 284 -7.42 0.37 -3.83
N PHE A 285 -6.85 -0.52 -3.01
CA PHE A 285 -6.32 -1.80 -3.45
C PHE A 285 -6.43 -2.89 -2.37
N GLY A 286 -5.88 -2.63 -1.17
CA GLY A 286 -5.81 -3.63 -0.11
C GLY A 286 -4.49 -4.39 -0.09
N LEU A 287 -3.36 -3.67 -0.17
CA LEU A 287 -2.01 -4.27 -0.15
C LEU A 287 -1.82 -5.28 1.00
N VAL A 288 -2.34 -4.97 2.19
CA VAL A 288 -2.26 -5.87 3.36
C VAL A 288 -3.01 -7.19 3.21
N LEU A 289 -3.96 -7.29 2.26
CA LEU A 289 -4.59 -8.57 1.88
C LEU A 289 -3.64 -9.36 1.00
N LEU A 290 -3.00 -8.71 0.02
CA LEU A 290 -2.04 -9.35 -0.86
C LEU A 290 -0.83 -9.88 -0.06
N GLU A 291 -0.34 -9.13 0.91
CA GLU A 291 0.71 -9.54 1.85
C GLU A 291 0.32 -10.81 2.63
N ALA A 292 -0.90 -10.83 3.17
CA ALA A 292 -1.42 -11.99 3.91
C ALA A 292 -1.62 -13.22 3.00
N MET A 293 -2.18 -13.02 1.80
CA MET A 293 -2.37 -14.08 0.81
C MET A 293 -1.04 -14.73 0.42
N ALA A 294 0.01 -13.94 0.21
CA ALA A 294 1.35 -14.44 -0.09
C ALA A 294 1.97 -15.26 1.04
N CYS A 295 1.64 -14.93 2.30
CA CYS A 295 2.02 -15.72 3.46
C CYS A 295 1.12 -16.95 3.70
N GLY A 296 0.18 -17.24 2.81
CA GLY A 296 -0.73 -18.37 2.92
C GLY A 296 -1.83 -18.19 3.96
N VAL A 297 -2.29 -16.96 4.18
CA VAL A 297 -3.37 -16.64 5.12
C VAL A 297 -4.67 -16.39 4.35
N PRO A 298 -5.76 -17.12 4.65
CA PRO A 298 -7.07 -16.84 4.07
C PRO A 298 -7.57 -15.46 4.51
N CYS A 299 -8.23 -14.75 3.59
CA CYS A 299 -8.63 -13.37 3.78
C CYS A 299 -10.15 -13.18 3.69
N ILE A 300 -10.68 -12.31 4.55
CA ILE A 300 -12.03 -11.74 4.43
C ILE A 300 -11.89 -10.23 4.29
N GLY A 301 -12.44 -9.69 3.21
CA GLY A 301 -12.47 -8.26 2.93
C GLY A 301 -13.88 -7.75 2.66
N THR A 302 -14.05 -6.43 2.68
CA THR A 302 -15.30 -5.80 2.24
C THR A 302 -15.38 -5.71 0.71
N ASN A 303 -16.59 -5.84 0.17
CA ASN A 303 -16.87 -5.73 -1.26
C ASN A 303 -16.87 -4.25 -1.71
N ILE A 304 -15.69 -3.59 -1.67
CA ILE A 304 -15.57 -2.16 -1.98
C ILE A 304 -14.22 -1.82 -2.62
N GLY A 305 -14.24 -0.81 -3.49
CA GLY A 305 -13.03 -0.26 -4.13
C GLY A 305 -12.20 -1.34 -4.82
N GLY A 306 -10.90 -1.35 -4.57
CA GLY A 306 -9.97 -2.33 -5.16
C GLY A 306 -9.93 -3.70 -4.47
N ILE A 307 -10.63 -3.91 -3.34
CA ILE A 307 -10.61 -5.22 -2.63
C ILE A 307 -11.11 -6.36 -3.51
N PRO A 308 -12.21 -6.24 -4.31
CA PRO A 308 -12.67 -7.29 -5.21
C PRO A 308 -11.71 -7.65 -6.35
N GLU A 309 -10.72 -6.81 -6.60
CA GLU A 309 -9.66 -7.10 -7.58
C GLU A 309 -8.58 -8.01 -6.96
N VAL A 310 -8.39 -7.93 -5.63
CA VAL A 310 -7.43 -8.75 -4.86
C VAL A 310 -8.06 -10.05 -4.38
N ILE A 311 -9.31 -10.02 -3.91
CA ILE A 311 -10.04 -11.21 -3.45
C ILE A 311 -11.12 -11.58 -4.47
N LYS A 312 -11.06 -12.79 -5.00
CA LYS A 312 -12.19 -13.42 -5.71
C LYS A 312 -13.09 -14.10 -4.69
N ASP A 313 -14.33 -13.60 -4.52
CA ASP A 313 -15.27 -14.12 -3.53
C ASP A 313 -15.48 -15.63 -3.69
N GLN A 314 -15.43 -16.35 -2.56
CA GLN A 314 -15.59 -17.82 -2.44
C GLN A 314 -14.50 -18.63 -3.16
N VAL A 315 -13.56 -17.98 -3.86
CA VAL A 315 -12.47 -18.66 -4.59
C VAL A 315 -11.13 -18.46 -3.85
N SER A 316 -10.67 -17.22 -3.67
CA SER A 316 -9.39 -16.91 -3.03
C SER A 316 -9.56 -16.25 -1.65
N GLY A 317 -10.78 -16.09 -1.18
CA GLY A 317 -11.16 -15.48 0.09
C GLY A 317 -12.65 -15.22 0.09
N PHE A 318 -13.12 -14.43 1.04
CA PHE A 318 -14.52 -14.02 1.10
C PHE A 318 -14.66 -12.50 1.04
N LEU A 319 -15.72 -12.04 0.38
CA LEU A 319 -16.19 -10.67 0.40
C LEU A 319 -17.48 -10.54 1.21
N VAL A 320 -17.60 -9.44 1.95
CA VAL A 320 -18.79 -9.09 2.74
C VAL A 320 -19.16 -7.63 2.50
N GLU A 321 -20.42 -7.26 2.72
CA GLU A 321 -20.81 -5.87 2.64
C GLU A 321 -20.25 -5.06 3.81
N VAL A 322 -20.04 -3.77 3.60
CA VAL A 322 -19.50 -2.85 4.63
C VAL A 322 -20.45 -2.81 5.84
N GLY A 323 -19.93 -3.16 7.00
CA GLY A 323 -20.69 -3.18 8.26
C GLY A 323 -21.48 -4.45 8.51
N ASP A 324 -21.45 -5.43 7.63
CA ASP A 324 -22.10 -6.72 7.85
C ASP A 324 -21.24 -7.61 8.76
N ILE A 325 -21.38 -7.36 10.06
CA ILE A 325 -20.67 -8.08 11.13
C ILE A 325 -21.08 -9.55 11.15
N GLN A 326 -22.37 -9.83 10.88
CA GLN A 326 -22.91 -11.19 10.95
C GLN A 326 -22.28 -12.08 9.86
N ALA A 327 -22.37 -11.66 8.60
CA ALA A 327 -21.77 -12.41 7.49
C ALA A 327 -20.25 -12.56 7.65
N ALA A 328 -19.56 -11.50 8.10
CA ALA A 328 -18.11 -11.57 8.36
C ALA A 328 -17.78 -12.59 9.45
N SER A 329 -18.57 -12.67 10.52
CA SER A 329 -18.37 -13.63 11.61
C SER A 329 -18.63 -15.07 11.17
N GLU A 330 -19.72 -15.32 10.44
CA GLU A 330 -20.06 -16.65 9.92
C GLU A 330 -18.97 -17.17 8.96
N LYS A 331 -18.52 -16.34 8.00
CA LYS A 331 -17.43 -16.69 7.08
C LYS A 331 -16.10 -16.92 7.83
N ALA A 332 -15.82 -16.12 8.85
CA ALA A 332 -14.62 -16.26 9.68
C ALA A 332 -14.61 -17.60 10.44
N LEU A 333 -15.70 -17.96 11.08
CA LEU A 333 -15.84 -19.24 11.79
C LEU A 333 -15.70 -20.40 10.82
N ALA A 334 -16.40 -20.37 9.67
CA ALA A 334 -16.29 -21.41 8.65
C ALA A 334 -14.83 -21.63 8.19
N VAL A 335 -14.06 -20.56 7.97
CA VAL A 335 -12.62 -20.65 7.59
C VAL A 335 -11.76 -21.22 8.72
N LEU A 336 -12.03 -20.83 9.96
CA LEU A 336 -11.24 -21.27 11.12
C LEU A 336 -11.51 -22.73 11.53
N GLU A 337 -12.72 -23.23 11.29
CA GLU A 337 -13.16 -24.59 11.62
C GLU A 337 -12.90 -25.61 10.51
N ASP A 338 -13.09 -25.22 9.25
CA ASP A 338 -12.91 -26.09 8.09
C ASP A 338 -11.51 -25.91 7.45
N LYS A 339 -10.59 -26.83 7.79
CA LYS A 339 -9.23 -26.86 7.24
C LYS A 339 -9.19 -27.07 5.72
N GLN A 340 -10.17 -27.76 5.12
CA GLN A 340 -10.22 -28.02 3.67
C GLN A 340 -10.63 -26.74 2.95
N LEU A 341 -11.63 -26.03 3.46
CA LEU A 341 -12.04 -24.72 2.97
C LEU A 341 -10.88 -23.72 3.04
N SER A 342 -10.26 -23.59 4.22
CA SER A 342 -9.11 -22.72 4.44
C SER A 342 -8.00 -23.01 3.43
N LYS A 343 -7.60 -24.28 3.27
CA LYS A 343 -6.57 -24.70 2.32
C LYS A 343 -6.95 -24.36 0.87
N ARG A 344 -8.18 -24.65 0.46
CA ARG A 344 -8.66 -24.35 -0.90
C ARG A 344 -8.58 -22.87 -1.23
N LEU A 345 -9.05 -22.00 -0.30
CA LEU A 345 -8.99 -20.55 -0.47
C LEU A 345 -7.54 -20.08 -0.59
N THR A 346 -6.67 -20.57 0.28
CA THR A 346 -5.24 -20.24 0.30
C THR A 346 -4.52 -20.66 -0.98
N ASP A 347 -4.74 -21.89 -1.47
CA ASP A 347 -4.10 -22.37 -2.69
C ASP A 347 -4.48 -21.50 -3.91
N HIS A 348 -5.74 -21.06 -4.00
CA HIS A 348 -6.16 -20.14 -5.07
C HIS A 348 -5.59 -18.72 -4.86
N ALA A 349 -5.53 -18.25 -3.61
CA ALA A 349 -4.95 -16.95 -3.29
C ALA A 349 -3.46 -16.88 -3.68
N LEU A 350 -2.68 -17.90 -3.35
CA LEU A 350 -1.27 -18.00 -3.72
C LEU A 350 -1.09 -17.99 -5.25
N LYS A 351 -1.94 -18.75 -5.98
CA LYS A 351 -1.91 -18.73 -7.43
C LYS A 351 -2.20 -17.35 -8.03
N MET A 352 -3.14 -16.60 -7.44
CA MET A 352 -3.41 -15.21 -7.85
C MET A 352 -2.22 -14.30 -7.59
N VAL A 353 -1.55 -14.43 -6.44
CA VAL A 353 -0.31 -13.68 -6.13
C VAL A 353 0.73 -13.92 -7.21
N GLU A 354 1.02 -15.17 -7.53
CA GLU A 354 2.03 -15.56 -8.52
C GLU A 354 1.70 -15.08 -9.94
N THR A 355 0.43 -15.13 -10.34
CA THR A 355 0.05 -14.88 -11.74
C THR A 355 -0.33 -13.44 -12.02
N ALA A 356 -1.02 -12.75 -11.09
CA ALA A 356 -1.55 -11.42 -11.31
C ALA A 356 -0.73 -10.31 -10.62
N PHE A 357 -0.15 -10.62 -9.45
CA PHE A 357 0.46 -9.62 -8.56
C PHE A 357 1.95 -9.86 -8.30
N SER A 358 2.62 -10.71 -9.11
CA SER A 358 4.04 -10.97 -8.95
C SER A 358 4.88 -9.71 -9.19
N SER A 359 5.90 -9.53 -8.36
CA SER A 359 6.82 -8.40 -8.46
C SER A 359 7.46 -8.30 -9.83
N GLN A 360 7.89 -9.44 -10.40
CA GLN A 360 8.51 -9.49 -11.73
C GLN A 360 7.56 -8.96 -12.82
N ARG A 361 6.28 -9.36 -12.79
CA ARG A 361 5.27 -8.93 -13.77
C ARG A 361 5.02 -7.42 -13.66
N ILE A 362 4.81 -6.92 -12.46
CA ILE A 362 4.46 -5.51 -12.24
C ILE A 362 5.64 -4.60 -12.54
N VAL A 363 6.84 -4.93 -12.08
CA VAL A 363 8.05 -4.15 -12.40
C VAL A 363 8.27 -4.09 -13.91
N SER A 364 8.06 -5.20 -14.64
CA SER A 364 8.21 -5.19 -16.11
C SER A 364 7.17 -4.30 -16.82
N GLN A 365 5.98 -4.08 -16.23
CA GLN A 365 5.02 -3.12 -16.78
C GLN A 365 5.53 -1.67 -16.62
N TYR A 366 6.13 -1.32 -15.49
CA TYR A 366 6.75 -0.02 -15.29
C TYR A 366 7.99 0.16 -16.18
N GLU A 367 8.85 -0.85 -16.29
CA GLU A 367 10.01 -0.80 -17.19
C GLU A 367 9.59 -0.49 -18.63
N ARG A 368 8.51 -1.12 -19.13
CA ARG A 368 7.98 -0.82 -20.46
C ARG A 368 7.56 0.65 -20.60
N ILE A 369 6.86 1.21 -19.62
CA ILE A 369 6.47 2.63 -19.63
C ILE A 369 7.71 3.53 -19.65
N TYR A 370 8.72 3.22 -18.85
CA TYR A 370 9.94 4.01 -18.79
C TYR A 370 10.72 3.97 -20.10
N ASP A 371 10.81 2.79 -20.72
CA ASP A 371 11.52 2.60 -22.00
C ASP A 371 10.84 3.38 -23.14
N GLU A 372 9.49 3.35 -23.18
CA GLU A 372 8.70 4.14 -24.14
C GLU A 372 8.93 5.65 -23.99
N LEU A 373 9.12 6.16 -22.77
CA LEU A 373 9.32 7.58 -22.48
C LEU A 373 10.78 8.02 -22.63
N ALA A 374 11.73 7.17 -22.28
CA ALA A 374 13.14 7.49 -22.39
C ALA A 374 13.63 7.56 -23.87
N GLY A 375 12.89 6.93 -24.79
CA GLY A 375 13.20 6.90 -26.23
C GLY A 375 14.42 6.02 -26.55
N PRO A 376 14.66 5.78 -27.83
CA PRO A 376 15.90 5.14 -28.28
C PRO A 376 17.09 6.07 -28.03
N GLU A 377 18.28 5.50 -27.84
CA GLU A 377 19.55 6.24 -27.78
C GLU A 377 19.84 7.04 -29.04
#